data_7e42e8fce46afb688743197160a0b81f
#
_entry.id   7e42e8fce46afb688743197160a0b81f
#
_cell.length_a   1.000
_cell.length_b   1.000
_cell.length_c   1.000
_cell.angle_alpha   90.00
_cell.angle_beta   90.00
_cell.angle_gamma   90.00
#
_symmetry.space_group_name_H-M   'P 1'
#
loop_
_entity.id
_entity.type
_entity.pdbx_description
1 polymer ?
#
loop_
_entity_poly.entity_id
_entity_poly.type
_entity_poly.pdbx_seq_one_letter_code
_entity_poly.pdbx_strand_id
1 'polypeptide(L)'
;INKKGDKIFFIKMHEYSDFNDYGEKSSIIHHEVDCKNLKFKYLTDFYFKLPMGEGEPSFVGNEESDWIEVKDDTILKVLVNYVCN
;
A
#
# COMPACT_ATOMS: atom_id res chain seq x y z
N ILE A 1 3.81 -10.17 5.92
CA ILE A 1 3.22 -9.33 6.99
C ILE A 1 4.11 -9.39 8.24
N ASN A 2 4.56 -8.25 8.69
CA ASN A 2 5.32 -8.13 9.91
C ASN A 2 4.50 -7.39 10.96
N LYS A 3 4.34 -8.00 12.12
CA LYS A 3 3.61 -7.40 13.23
C LYS A 3 4.56 -7.00 14.34
N LYS A 4 4.46 -5.74 14.79
CA LYS A 4 5.31 -5.23 15.86
C LYS A 4 4.44 -4.43 16.84
N GLY A 5 4.03 -5.09 17.95
CA GLY A 5 3.07 -4.51 18.88
C GLY A 5 1.72 -4.32 18.23
N ASP A 6 1.18 -3.11 18.30
CA ASP A 6 -0.09 -2.75 17.67
C ASP A 6 0.09 -2.28 16.22
N LYS A 7 1.31 -2.36 15.68
CA LYS A 7 1.60 -1.89 14.33
C LYS A 7 1.91 -3.05 13.41
N ILE A 8 1.36 -3.01 12.21
CA ILE A 8 1.56 -4.04 11.20
C ILE A 8 2.10 -3.40 9.94
N PHE A 9 3.14 -4.02 9.37
CA PHE A 9 3.70 -3.61 8.09
C PHE A 9 3.25 -4.61 7.04
N PHE A 10 2.69 -4.13 5.94
CA PHE A 10 2.28 -5.02 4.86
C PHE A 10 2.53 -4.37 3.50
N ILE A 11 2.58 -5.23 2.48
CA ILE A 11 2.84 -4.83 1.11
C ILE A 11 1.59 -5.11 0.29
N LYS A 12 1.15 -4.12 -0.48
CA LYS A 12 0.01 -4.27 -1.37
C LYS A 12 0.49 -4.13 -2.81
N MET A 13 0.11 -5.10 -3.66
CA MET A 13 0.34 -5.01 -5.09
C MET A 13 -0.97 -4.61 -5.78
N HIS A 14 -0.89 -3.69 -6.70
CA HIS A 14 -2.03 -3.27 -7.50
C HIS A 14 -1.68 -3.40 -8.97
N GLU A 15 -2.54 -4.09 -9.73
CA GLU A 15 -2.41 -4.18 -11.17
C GLU A 15 -3.48 -3.31 -11.82
N TYR A 16 -3.08 -2.57 -12.85
CA TYR A 16 -4.00 -1.76 -13.62
C TYR A 16 -4.46 -2.55 -14.84
N SER A 17 -5.76 -2.54 -15.13
CA SER A 17 -6.31 -3.23 -16.30
C SER A 17 -5.76 -2.62 -17.60
N ASP A 18 -5.56 -1.29 -17.58
CA ASP A 18 -4.86 -0.56 -18.64
C ASP A 18 -3.74 0.24 -17.99
N PHE A 19 -2.86 0.81 -18.81
CA PHE A 19 -1.82 1.70 -18.28
C PHE A 19 -2.48 2.91 -17.61
N ASN A 20 -1.92 3.34 -16.48
CA ASN A 20 -2.38 4.58 -15.86
C ASN A 20 -1.88 5.80 -16.67
N ASP A 21 -2.15 7.01 -16.16
CA ASP A 21 -1.80 8.25 -16.86
C ASP A 21 -0.29 8.42 -17.09
N TYR A 22 0.53 7.69 -16.34
CA TYR A 22 1.99 7.75 -16.45
C TYR A 22 2.56 6.58 -17.24
N GLY A 23 1.71 5.77 -17.87
CA GLY A 23 2.14 4.61 -18.64
C GLY A 23 2.58 3.45 -17.78
N GLU A 24 2.08 3.33 -16.56
CA GLU A 24 2.44 2.28 -15.63
C GLU A 24 1.37 1.20 -15.60
N LYS A 25 1.80 -0.05 -15.39
CA LYS A 25 0.92 -1.21 -15.42
C LYS A 25 0.68 -1.83 -14.04
N SER A 26 1.60 -1.64 -13.12
CA SER A 26 1.45 -2.17 -11.75
C SER A 26 2.16 -1.28 -10.74
N SER A 27 1.79 -1.45 -9.48
CA SER A 27 2.45 -0.77 -8.37
C SER A 27 2.57 -1.70 -7.17
N ILE A 28 3.59 -1.47 -6.37
CA ILE A 28 3.80 -2.14 -5.09
C ILE A 28 3.91 -1.04 -4.03
N ILE A 29 3.07 -1.10 -3.01
CA ILE A 29 3.00 -0.06 -2.00
C ILE A 29 3.19 -0.69 -0.63
N HIS A 30 4.13 -0.13 0.13
CA HIS A 30 4.40 -0.53 1.50
C HIS A 30 3.61 0.35 2.46
N HIS A 31 2.91 -0.29 3.37
CA HIS A 31 2.04 0.39 4.33
C HIS A 31 2.41 0.04 5.75
N GLU A 32 2.18 0.97 6.66
CA GLU A 32 2.17 0.71 8.10
C GLU A 32 0.76 1.00 8.61
N VAL A 33 0.23 0.11 9.45
CA VAL A 33 -1.11 0.25 10.03
C VAL A 33 -0.98 0.28 11.54
N ASP A 34 -1.65 1.24 12.17
CA ASP A 34 -1.83 1.29 13.62
C ASP A 34 -3.17 0.67 13.94
N CYS A 35 -3.16 -0.58 14.42
CA CYS A 35 -4.38 -1.33 14.70
C CYS A 35 -5.16 -0.77 15.89
N LYS A 36 -4.48 -0.14 16.81
CA LYS A 36 -5.11 0.42 18.00
C LYS A 36 -5.95 1.64 17.67
N ASN A 37 -5.41 2.53 16.82
CA ASN A 37 -6.06 3.79 16.49
C ASN A 37 -6.74 3.76 15.12
N LEU A 38 -6.65 2.64 14.40
CA LEU A 38 -7.20 2.45 13.06
C LEU A 38 -6.78 3.54 12.10
N LYS A 39 -5.47 3.69 11.98
CA LYS A 39 -4.84 4.62 11.05
C LYS A 39 -3.81 3.88 10.22
N PHE A 40 -3.50 4.43 9.06
CA PHE A 40 -2.48 3.85 8.19
C PHE A 40 -1.62 4.97 7.63
N LYS A 41 -0.46 4.59 7.07
CA LYS A 41 0.34 5.50 6.28
C LYS A 41 1.07 4.76 5.17
N TYR A 42 1.44 5.51 4.15
CA TYR A 42 2.27 5.02 3.05
C TYR A 42 3.72 5.21 3.44
N LEU A 43 4.53 4.16 3.25
CA LEU A 43 5.97 4.23 3.53
C LEU A 43 6.75 4.43 2.24
N THR A 44 6.65 3.47 1.32
CA THR A 44 7.37 3.51 0.05
C THR A 44 6.44 2.98 -1.02
N ASP A 45 6.49 3.57 -2.19
CA ASP A 45 5.71 3.09 -3.33
C ASP A 45 6.60 2.93 -4.55
N PHE A 46 6.37 1.84 -5.27
CA PHE A 46 7.09 1.49 -6.48
C PHE A 46 6.10 1.35 -7.62
N TYR A 47 6.41 1.95 -8.76
CA TYR A 47 5.55 1.87 -9.94
C TYR A 47 6.32 1.21 -11.07
N PHE A 48 5.64 0.34 -11.83
CA PHE A 48 6.26 -0.48 -12.86
C PHE A 48 5.51 -0.34 -14.18
N LYS A 49 6.24 -0.35 -15.29
CA LYS A 49 5.64 -0.35 -16.63
C LYS A 49 5.19 -1.75 -17.05
N LEU A 50 5.63 -2.78 -16.35
CA LEU A 50 5.26 -4.16 -16.60
C LEU A 50 4.26 -4.63 -15.55
N PRO A 51 3.42 -5.65 -15.87
CA PRO A 51 2.49 -6.19 -14.89
C PRO A 51 3.22 -6.98 -13.81
N MET A 52 2.54 -7.23 -12.70
CA MET A 52 3.03 -8.04 -11.58
C MET A 52 4.30 -7.51 -10.91
N GLY A 53 4.58 -6.21 -11.06
CA GLY A 53 5.79 -5.63 -10.46
C GLY A 53 7.09 -6.15 -11.07
N GLU A 54 7.05 -6.60 -12.31
CA GLU A 54 8.22 -7.14 -12.97
C GLU A 54 9.14 -6.03 -13.50
N GLY A 55 10.42 -6.35 -13.58
CA GLY A 55 11.42 -5.42 -14.08
C GLY A 55 11.83 -4.41 -13.03
N GLU A 56 12.48 -3.34 -13.47
CA GLU A 56 12.89 -2.26 -12.57
C GLU A 56 11.77 -1.24 -12.44
N PRO A 57 11.58 -0.64 -11.24
CA PRO A 57 10.57 0.39 -11.07
C PRO A 57 10.84 1.59 -11.98
N SER A 58 9.78 2.10 -12.59
CA SER A 58 9.87 3.34 -13.37
C SER A 58 9.85 4.57 -12.47
N PHE A 59 9.33 4.42 -11.25
CA PHE A 59 9.29 5.49 -10.24
C PHE A 59 9.30 4.87 -8.85
N VAL A 60 10.03 5.50 -7.93
CA VAL A 60 10.08 5.10 -6.53
C VAL A 60 9.79 6.32 -5.66
N GLY A 61 8.73 6.24 -4.84
CA GLY A 61 8.41 7.27 -3.87
C GLY A 61 8.86 6.83 -2.49
N ASN A 62 9.68 7.66 -1.83
CA ASN A 62 10.25 7.34 -0.53
C ASN A 62 9.72 8.22 0.60
N GLU A 63 8.79 9.13 0.33
CA GLU A 63 8.26 10.00 1.36
C GLU A 63 7.14 9.30 2.12
N GLU A 64 7.30 9.17 3.44
CA GLU A 64 6.23 8.68 4.29
C GLU A 64 5.11 9.70 4.33
N SER A 65 3.87 9.22 4.24
CA SER A 65 2.72 10.10 4.46
C SER A 65 2.49 10.33 5.95
N ASP A 66 1.65 11.29 6.30
CA ASP A 66 1.13 11.39 7.65
C ASP A 66 0.17 10.24 7.93
N TRP A 67 -0.16 10.03 9.19
CA TRP A 67 -1.16 9.04 9.56
C TRP A 67 -2.53 9.46 9.01
N ILE A 68 -3.20 8.52 8.35
CA ILE A 68 -4.50 8.73 7.70
C ILE A 68 -5.54 7.84 8.35
N GLU A 69 -6.70 8.38 8.67
CA GLU A 69 -7.77 7.56 9.26
C GLU A 69 -8.31 6.56 8.25
N VAL A 70 -8.53 5.32 8.72
CA VAL A 70 -9.16 4.28 7.92
C VAL A 70 -10.66 4.48 7.96
N LYS A 71 -11.27 4.76 6.80
CA LYS A 71 -12.72 5.01 6.71
C LYS A 71 -13.50 3.71 6.57
N ASP A 72 -14.68 3.66 7.19
CA ASP A 72 -15.45 2.43 7.34
C ASP A 72 -15.89 1.80 6.02
N ASP A 73 -16.18 2.60 5.01
CA ASP A 73 -16.75 2.11 3.75
C ASP A 73 -15.71 1.94 2.65
N THR A 74 -14.46 1.67 3.00
CA THR A 74 -13.39 1.53 2.03
C THR A 74 -12.88 0.10 1.97
N ILE A 75 -12.28 -0.27 0.82
CA ILE A 75 -11.60 -1.55 0.67
C ILE A 75 -10.44 -1.66 1.67
N LEU A 76 -9.79 -0.55 1.95
CA LEU A 76 -8.71 -0.51 2.92
C LEU A 76 -9.18 -0.93 4.31
N LYS A 77 -10.42 -0.57 4.69
CA LYS A 77 -10.97 -0.99 5.97
C LYS A 77 -11.07 -2.52 6.05
N VAL A 78 -11.46 -3.18 4.97
CA VAL A 78 -11.51 -4.64 4.91
C VAL A 78 -10.11 -5.23 5.11
N LEU A 79 -9.10 -4.68 4.41
CA LEU A 79 -7.73 -5.13 4.54
C LEU A 79 -7.19 -4.91 5.95
N VAL A 80 -7.47 -3.75 6.53
CA VAL A 80 -7.02 -3.42 7.89
C VAL A 80 -7.64 -4.38 8.91
N ASN A 81 -8.93 -4.66 8.79
CA ASN A 81 -9.60 -5.62 9.68
C ASN A 81 -8.98 -7.01 9.54
N TYR A 82 -8.63 -7.41 8.33
CA TYR A 82 -8.01 -8.72 8.10
C TYR A 82 -6.63 -8.82 8.75
N VAL A 83 -5.78 -7.81 8.57
CA VAL A 83 -4.40 -7.88 9.09
C VAL A 83 -4.32 -7.60 10.58
N CYS A 84 -5.27 -6.85 11.14
CA CYS A 84 -5.28 -6.50 12.56
C CYS A 84 -5.94 -7.57 13.44
N ASN A 85 -6.69 -8.46 12.86
CA ASN A 85 -7.30 -9.58 13.56
C ASN A 85 -6.58 -10.88 13.22
#